data_a309dfe7ad586831bc4c863b2d9e6c2c
#
_entry.id   a309dfe7ad586831bc4c863b2d9e6c2c
#
_cell.length_a   1.000
_cell.length_b   1.000
_cell.length_c   1.000
_cell.angle_alpha   90.00
_cell.angle_beta   90.00
_cell.angle_gamma   90.00
#
_symmetry.space_group_name_H-M   'P 1'
#
loop_
_entity.id
_entity.type
_entity.pdbx_description
1 polymer ?
#
loop_
_entity_poly.entity_id
_entity_poly.type
_entity_poly.pdbx_seq_one_letter_code
_entity_poly.pdbx_strand_id
1 'polypeptide(L)'
;LSRVHPKPMTVFGAGWEGHPEAFFRGWREVVGEEDLVVVPGDISWAMRLSEAIPDLLDLARLPGRKVLLKGNHDYWWPSISRLRAALPPGMYALQNDALVVDGVAVAGTRGWQYPPQRPEDEKVFAREVERLKLSLKALEGQPYRHLVVAFHFPPFGPGGEASPLLELAAGAHPQAIVYGHLH
;
A
#
# COMPACT_ATOMS: atom_id res chain seq x y z
N LEU A 1 11.00 3.93 -5.29
CA LEU A 1 12.33 4.43 -4.90
C LEU A 1 13.42 3.42 -5.27
N SER A 2 14.67 3.83 -5.40
CA SER A 2 15.73 2.95 -5.92
C SER A 2 17.15 3.46 -5.63
N ARG A 3 17.46 3.71 -4.36
CA ARG A 3 18.79 4.17 -3.95
C ARG A 3 19.90 3.17 -4.23
N VAL A 4 19.63 1.90 -3.94
CA VAL A 4 20.62 0.82 -4.06
C VAL A 4 20.57 0.14 -5.43
N HIS A 5 19.37 0.02 -6.00
CA HIS A 5 19.15 -0.61 -7.30
C HIS A 5 18.52 0.40 -8.27
N PRO A 6 19.31 1.30 -8.88
CA PRO A 6 18.77 2.31 -9.77
C PRO A 6 18.09 1.63 -10.98
N LYS A 7 16.77 1.70 -11.00
CA LYS A 7 15.94 1.32 -12.14
C LYS A 7 15.24 2.57 -12.64
N PRO A 8 15.57 3.07 -13.82
CA PRO A 8 14.91 4.25 -14.34
C PRO A 8 13.45 3.93 -14.66
N MET A 9 12.52 4.69 -14.09
CA MET A 9 11.09 4.54 -14.37
C MET A 9 10.73 4.87 -15.82
N THR A 10 11.66 5.47 -16.57
CA THR A 10 11.53 5.75 -18.02
C THR A 10 11.30 4.50 -18.86
N VAL A 11 11.54 3.30 -18.33
CA VAL A 11 11.14 2.04 -18.98
C VAL A 11 9.61 1.94 -19.19
N PHE A 12 8.81 2.71 -18.43
CA PHE A 12 7.36 2.82 -18.57
C PHE A 12 6.93 3.99 -19.45
N GLY A 13 7.89 4.75 -20.01
CA GLY A 13 7.66 5.88 -20.91
C GLY A 13 8.38 7.16 -20.50
N ALA A 14 8.54 8.08 -21.44
CA ALA A 14 9.24 9.35 -21.22
C ALA A 14 8.60 10.25 -20.13
N GLY A 15 7.29 10.10 -19.89
CA GLY A 15 6.59 10.84 -18.83
C GLY A 15 7.07 10.55 -17.40
N TRP A 16 7.89 9.50 -17.22
CA TRP A 16 8.47 9.13 -15.92
C TRP A 16 9.87 9.72 -15.68
N GLU A 17 10.35 10.57 -16.60
CA GLU A 17 11.62 11.28 -16.40
C GLU A 17 11.51 12.24 -15.20
N GLY A 18 12.53 12.22 -14.31
CA GLY A 18 12.51 13.04 -13.09
C GLY A 18 11.42 12.65 -12.06
N HIS A 19 10.81 11.46 -12.21
CA HIS A 19 9.73 10.99 -11.34
C HIS A 19 10.05 11.05 -9.84
N PRO A 20 11.24 10.64 -9.33
CA PRO A 20 11.51 10.73 -7.89
C PRO A 20 11.47 12.16 -7.37
N GLU A 21 12.05 13.09 -8.10
CA GLU A 21 12.10 14.52 -7.73
C GLU A 21 10.70 15.13 -7.78
N ALA A 22 9.92 14.82 -8.81
CA ALA A 22 8.53 15.26 -8.94
C ALA A 22 7.66 14.71 -7.80
N PHE A 23 7.81 13.44 -7.45
CA PHE A 23 7.13 12.80 -6.33
C PHE A 23 7.46 13.49 -4.99
N PHE A 24 8.74 13.70 -4.68
CA PHE A 24 9.16 14.33 -3.43
C PHE A 24 8.73 15.80 -3.35
N ARG A 25 8.73 16.52 -4.47
CA ARG A 25 8.24 17.89 -4.53
C ARG A 25 6.74 17.94 -4.29
N GLY A 26 5.94 17.20 -5.07
CA GLY A 26 4.50 17.18 -4.94
C GLY A 26 4.04 16.73 -3.55
N TRP A 27 4.74 15.77 -2.93
CA TRP A 27 4.46 15.38 -1.55
C TRP A 27 4.56 16.57 -0.58
N ARG A 28 5.69 17.33 -0.65
CA ARG A 28 5.92 18.48 0.24
C ARG A 28 4.97 19.65 0.00
N GLU A 29 4.41 19.75 -1.20
CA GLU A 29 3.45 20.80 -1.56
C GLU A 29 2.05 20.54 -0.96
N VAL A 30 1.66 19.27 -0.77
CA VAL A 30 0.29 18.90 -0.43
C VAL A 30 0.13 18.24 0.93
N VAL A 31 1.18 17.67 1.52
CA VAL A 31 1.11 16.91 2.78
C VAL A 31 1.63 17.74 3.94
N GLY A 32 0.81 17.90 4.98
CA GLY A 32 1.17 18.51 6.26
C GLY A 32 1.72 17.48 7.25
N GLU A 33 2.31 17.98 8.38
CA GLU A 33 2.92 17.13 9.40
C GLU A 33 1.92 16.18 10.10
N GLU A 34 0.67 16.61 10.23
CA GLU A 34 -0.40 15.85 10.90
C GLU A 34 -1.18 14.91 9.95
N ASP A 35 -0.91 14.96 8.65
CA ASP A 35 -1.61 14.15 7.68
C ASP A 35 -1.26 12.66 7.79
N LEU A 36 -2.21 11.81 7.43
CA LEU A 36 -2.01 10.38 7.29
C LEU A 36 -1.97 10.02 5.80
N VAL A 37 -0.84 9.55 5.33
CA VAL A 37 -0.62 9.19 3.94
C VAL A 37 -0.62 7.68 3.78
N VAL A 38 -1.48 7.15 2.92
CA VAL A 38 -1.47 5.74 2.54
C VAL A 38 -0.58 5.56 1.32
N VAL A 39 0.40 4.67 1.43
CA VAL A 39 1.32 4.30 0.34
C VAL A 39 0.96 2.88 -0.11
N PRO A 40 0.28 2.73 -1.26
CA PRO A 40 -0.34 1.48 -1.66
C PRO A 40 0.61 0.47 -2.33
N GLY A 41 1.88 0.46 -1.95
CA GLY A 41 2.87 -0.54 -2.40
C GLY A 41 3.80 -0.07 -3.51
N ASP A 42 4.70 -0.98 -3.92
CA ASP A 42 5.78 -0.76 -4.90
C ASP A 42 6.71 0.40 -4.47
N ILE A 43 7.15 0.33 -3.21
CA ILE A 43 7.86 1.40 -2.53
C ILE A 43 9.33 1.44 -2.95
N SER A 44 9.97 0.27 -3.06
CA SER A 44 11.40 0.17 -3.37
C SER A 44 11.71 -1.03 -4.27
N TRP A 45 12.66 -0.86 -5.18
CA TRP A 45 13.21 -1.92 -6.02
C TRP A 45 14.22 -2.82 -5.32
N ALA A 46 14.45 -2.63 -4.03
CA ALA A 46 15.33 -3.45 -3.23
C ALA A 46 14.89 -4.93 -3.22
N MET A 47 15.86 -5.82 -3.04
CA MET A 47 15.61 -7.26 -2.90
C MET A 47 15.60 -7.70 -1.44
N ARG A 48 16.19 -6.90 -0.54
CA ARG A 48 16.32 -7.19 0.89
C ARG A 48 15.99 -5.96 1.72
N LEU A 49 15.50 -6.18 2.95
CA LEU A 49 15.15 -5.08 3.86
C LEU A 49 16.32 -4.11 4.09
N SER A 50 17.54 -4.61 4.28
CA SER A 50 18.72 -3.77 4.48
C SER A 50 19.00 -2.81 3.31
N GLU A 51 18.64 -3.21 2.10
CA GLU A 51 18.79 -2.40 0.89
C GLU A 51 17.63 -1.40 0.75
N ALA A 52 16.44 -1.71 1.29
CA ALA A 52 15.28 -0.82 1.27
C ALA A 52 15.36 0.29 2.34
N ILE A 53 16.15 0.09 3.40
CA ILE A 53 16.26 1.06 4.51
C ILE A 53 16.58 2.49 4.02
N PRO A 54 17.52 2.74 3.11
CA PRO A 54 17.78 4.09 2.59
C PRO A 54 16.53 4.73 1.95
N ASP A 55 15.76 3.97 1.17
CA ASP A 55 14.53 4.43 0.54
C ASP A 55 13.44 4.74 1.59
N LEU A 56 13.33 3.89 2.61
CA LEU A 56 12.39 4.09 3.73
C LEU A 56 12.76 5.32 4.56
N LEU A 57 14.05 5.59 4.77
CA LEU A 57 14.52 6.78 5.44
C LEU A 57 14.23 8.06 4.64
N ASP A 58 14.35 8.02 3.31
CA ASP A 58 13.97 9.16 2.48
C ASP A 58 12.46 9.44 2.57
N LEU A 59 11.65 8.38 2.54
CA LEU A 59 10.20 8.49 2.71
C LEU A 59 9.85 9.01 4.13
N ALA A 60 10.58 8.57 5.15
CA ALA A 60 10.36 9.01 6.54
C ALA A 60 10.61 10.51 6.75
N ARG A 61 11.52 11.11 5.96
CA ARG A 61 11.83 12.55 6.04
C ARG A 61 10.76 13.46 5.42
N LEU A 62 9.80 12.88 4.71
CA LEU A 62 8.67 13.63 4.19
C LEU A 62 7.65 13.91 5.31
N PRO A 63 6.88 15.01 5.23
CA PRO A 63 5.85 15.29 6.22
C PRO A 63 4.75 14.23 6.27
N GLY A 64 3.99 14.21 7.36
CA GLY A 64 2.87 13.31 7.61
C GLY A 64 3.29 11.90 8.08
N ARG A 65 2.34 11.16 8.61
CA ARG A 65 2.49 9.75 8.99
C ARG A 65 2.17 8.85 7.80
N LYS A 66 2.86 7.72 7.66
CA LYS A 66 2.75 6.85 6.49
C LYS A 66 2.26 5.47 6.86
N VAL A 67 1.23 4.99 6.18
CA VAL A 67 0.77 3.60 6.23
C VAL A 67 1.19 2.92 4.94
N LEU A 68 2.06 1.94 5.06
CA LEU A 68 2.65 1.22 3.94
C LEU A 68 1.91 -0.10 3.71
N LEU A 69 1.54 -0.37 2.46
CA LEU A 69 1.13 -1.68 1.98
C LEU A 69 2.26 -2.31 1.17
N LYS A 70 2.21 -3.64 1.08
CA LYS A 70 3.12 -4.38 0.20
C LYS A 70 2.59 -4.38 -1.23
N GLY A 71 3.42 -3.95 -2.18
CA GLY A 71 3.19 -4.14 -3.61
C GLY A 71 3.73 -5.48 -4.15
N ASN A 72 3.57 -5.71 -5.44
CA ASN A 72 4.07 -6.92 -6.08
C ASN A 72 5.59 -6.88 -6.35
N HIS A 73 6.18 -5.69 -6.41
CA HIS A 73 7.62 -5.48 -6.58
C HIS A 73 8.38 -5.25 -5.26
N ASP A 74 7.69 -5.20 -4.11
CA ASP A 74 8.36 -5.08 -2.81
C ASP A 74 8.92 -6.43 -2.34
N TYR A 75 9.92 -6.96 -3.05
CA TYR A 75 10.59 -8.23 -2.73
C TYR A 75 11.33 -8.17 -1.40
N TRP A 76 11.76 -6.98 -1.00
CA TRP A 76 12.46 -6.69 0.25
C TRP A 76 11.60 -6.87 1.51
N TRP A 77 10.27 -6.94 1.37
CA TRP A 77 9.32 -7.00 2.47
C TRP A 77 9.43 -8.34 3.23
N PRO A 78 9.93 -8.35 4.48
CA PRO A 78 10.13 -9.55 5.28
C PRO A 78 8.83 -9.96 6.02
N SER A 79 8.97 -10.73 7.13
CA SER A 79 7.86 -10.87 8.07
C SER A 79 7.45 -9.52 8.62
N ILE A 80 6.14 -9.35 8.89
CA ILE A 80 5.60 -8.06 9.33
C ILE A 80 6.22 -7.57 10.64
N SER A 81 6.51 -8.46 11.58
CA SER A 81 7.16 -8.13 12.85
C SER A 81 8.57 -7.56 12.65
N ARG A 82 9.36 -8.19 11.75
CA ARG A 82 10.70 -7.71 11.41
C ARG A 82 10.66 -6.35 10.71
N LEU A 83 9.68 -6.16 9.82
CA LEU A 83 9.51 -4.87 9.16
C LEU A 83 9.18 -3.78 10.16
N ARG A 84 8.17 -3.99 11.00
CA ARG A 84 7.73 -3.01 12.01
C ARG A 84 8.84 -2.61 12.96
N ALA A 85 9.70 -3.56 13.34
CA ALA A 85 10.88 -3.27 14.18
C ALA A 85 11.95 -2.41 13.48
N ALA A 86 11.95 -2.36 12.15
CA ALA A 86 12.92 -1.60 11.36
C ALA A 86 12.37 -0.28 10.83
N LEU A 87 11.06 -0.05 10.90
CA LEU A 87 10.46 1.19 10.40
C LEU A 87 10.81 2.38 11.30
N PRO A 88 11.12 3.54 10.69
CA PRO A 88 11.24 4.80 11.42
C PRO A 88 9.94 5.20 12.13
N PRO A 89 10.02 6.02 13.19
CA PRO A 89 8.83 6.60 13.83
C PRO A 89 7.90 7.30 12.82
N GLY A 90 6.58 7.18 13.03
CA GLY A 90 5.57 7.74 12.12
C GLY A 90 5.32 6.92 10.85
N MET A 91 5.97 5.78 10.71
CA MET A 91 5.72 4.84 9.62
C MET A 91 5.12 3.54 10.17
N TYR A 92 4.09 3.06 9.50
CA TYR A 92 3.34 1.86 9.87
C TYR A 92 3.27 0.92 8.67
N ALA A 93 3.33 -0.39 8.91
CA ALA A 93 3.14 -1.39 7.87
C ALA A 93 1.85 -2.16 8.12
N LEU A 94 1.01 -2.29 7.10
CA LEU A 94 -0.26 -3.00 7.11
C LEU A 94 -0.11 -4.35 6.42
N GLN A 95 -0.47 -5.43 7.13
CA GLN A 95 -0.49 -6.78 6.55
C GLN A 95 -1.40 -7.71 7.35
N ASN A 96 -2.56 -8.06 6.80
CA ASN A 96 -3.57 -8.96 7.39
C ASN A 96 -4.16 -8.44 8.73
N ASP A 97 -4.00 -7.18 9.03
CA ASP A 97 -4.51 -6.47 10.19
C ASP A 97 -4.98 -5.07 9.79
N ALA A 98 -5.33 -4.25 10.77
CA ALA A 98 -5.71 -2.87 10.56
C ALA A 98 -4.98 -1.95 11.53
N LEU A 99 -4.98 -0.67 11.22
CA LEU A 99 -4.38 0.38 12.04
C LEU A 99 -5.41 1.46 12.30
N VAL A 100 -5.41 2.01 13.51
CA VAL A 100 -6.18 3.23 13.82
C VAL A 100 -5.19 4.31 14.26
N VAL A 101 -5.12 5.38 13.51
CA VAL A 101 -4.25 6.53 13.76
C VAL A 101 -5.11 7.77 13.80
N ASP A 102 -5.18 8.45 14.95
CA ASP A 102 -5.97 9.66 15.20
C ASP A 102 -7.45 9.56 14.78
N GLY A 103 -8.02 8.39 14.96
CA GLY A 103 -9.42 8.12 14.63
C GLY A 103 -9.67 7.83 13.15
N VAL A 104 -8.62 7.68 12.35
CA VAL A 104 -8.68 7.15 10.99
C VAL A 104 -8.25 5.68 11.01
N ALA A 105 -9.16 4.79 10.68
CA ALA A 105 -8.87 3.38 10.48
C ALA A 105 -8.35 3.17 9.05
N VAL A 106 -7.29 2.38 8.91
CA VAL A 106 -6.81 1.89 7.61
C VAL A 106 -6.80 0.38 7.65
N ALA A 107 -7.59 -0.22 6.79
CA ALA A 107 -7.63 -1.67 6.54
C ALA A 107 -7.25 -1.93 5.08
N GLY A 108 -6.89 -3.16 4.75
CA GLY A 108 -6.60 -3.48 3.37
C GLY A 108 -5.75 -4.73 3.17
N THR A 109 -5.46 -4.98 1.91
CA THR A 109 -4.60 -6.09 1.48
C THR A 109 -3.90 -5.72 0.18
N ARG A 110 -2.88 -6.49 -0.20
CA ARG A 110 -2.25 -6.29 -1.50
C ARG A 110 -3.26 -6.42 -2.65
N GLY A 111 -4.24 -7.30 -2.51
CA GLY A 111 -5.11 -7.66 -3.60
C GLY A 111 -4.39 -8.50 -4.68
N TRP A 112 -5.07 -8.73 -5.77
CA TRP A 112 -4.54 -9.41 -6.95
C TRP A 112 -5.32 -8.96 -8.18
N GLN A 113 -4.73 -9.19 -9.38
CA GLN A 113 -5.41 -8.88 -10.64
C GLN A 113 -6.79 -9.57 -10.74
N TYR A 114 -7.76 -8.84 -11.27
CA TYR A 114 -9.11 -9.35 -11.47
C TYR A 114 -9.58 -9.06 -12.90
N PRO A 115 -10.25 -10.02 -13.57
CA PRO A 115 -10.41 -11.42 -13.14
C PRO A 115 -9.07 -12.18 -13.13
N PRO A 116 -8.94 -13.24 -12.31
CA PRO A 116 -7.78 -14.13 -12.36
C PRO A 116 -7.60 -14.71 -13.77
N GLN A 117 -6.37 -14.70 -14.28
CA GLN A 117 -6.07 -15.14 -15.64
C GLN A 117 -5.65 -16.61 -15.72
N ARG A 118 -5.20 -17.19 -14.61
CA ARG A 118 -4.69 -18.55 -14.50
C ARG A 118 -5.19 -19.21 -13.22
N PRO A 119 -5.24 -20.56 -13.15
CA PRO A 119 -5.65 -21.28 -11.94
C PRO A 119 -4.84 -20.93 -10.67
N GLU A 120 -3.55 -20.58 -10.84
CA GLU A 120 -2.70 -20.13 -9.74
C GLU A 120 -3.15 -18.76 -9.20
N ASP A 121 -3.59 -17.89 -10.09
CA ASP A 121 -4.08 -16.55 -9.73
C ASP A 121 -5.38 -16.62 -8.92
N GLU A 122 -6.25 -17.61 -9.20
CA GLU A 122 -7.48 -17.86 -8.42
C GLU A 122 -7.16 -18.15 -6.94
N LYS A 123 -6.14 -18.99 -6.69
CA LYS A 123 -5.71 -19.31 -5.33
C LYS A 123 -5.10 -18.10 -4.62
N VAL A 124 -4.37 -17.26 -5.36
CA VAL A 124 -3.81 -16.01 -4.81
C VAL A 124 -4.95 -15.05 -4.49
N PHE A 125 -5.88 -14.85 -5.42
CA PHE A 125 -7.02 -13.97 -5.25
C PHE A 125 -7.88 -14.39 -4.05
N ALA A 126 -8.21 -15.67 -3.93
CA ALA A 126 -8.97 -16.18 -2.79
C ALA A 126 -8.28 -15.93 -1.44
N ARG A 127 -6.94 -16.05 -1.39
CA ARG A 127 -6.17 -15.70 -0.19
C ARG A 127 -6.22 -14.21 0.13
N GLU A 128 -6.21 -13.34 -0.87
CA GLU A 128 -6.33 -11.90 -0.66
C GLU A 128 -7.72 -11.52 -0.14
N VAL A 129 -8.78 -12.22 -0.56
CA VAL A 129 -10.13 -12.04 0.02
C VAL A 129 -10.11 -12.39 1.53
N GLU A 130 -9.52 -13.53 1.91
CA GLU A 130 -9.43 -13.91 3.33
C GLU A 130 -8.54 -12.92 4.13
N ARG A 131 -7.48 -12.41 3.54
CA ARG A 131 -6.63 -11.37 4.16
C ARG A 131 -7.37 -10.07 4.39
N LEU A 132 -8.22 -9.65 3.45
CA LEU A 132 -9.07 -8.46 3.64
C LEU A 132 -10.08 -8.69 4.76
N LYS A 133 -10.71 -9.87 4.84
CA LYS A 133 -11.59 -10.23 5.96
C LYS A 133 -10.89 -10.12 7.30
N LEU A 134 -9.67 -10.64 7.41
CA LEU A 134 -8.85 -10.52 8.63
C LEU A 134 -8.55 -9.06 8.96
N SER A 135 -8.18 -8.27 7.96
CA SER A 135 -7.89 -6.86 8.11
C SER A 135 -9.10 -6.07 8.62
N LEU A 136 -10.26 -6.28 8.02
CA LEU A 136 -11.51 -5.62 8.47
C LEU A 136 -11.93 -6.10 9.86
N LYS A 137 -11.81 -7.39 10.15
CA LYS A 137 -12.11 -7.98 11.45
C LYS A 137 -11.24 -7.38 12.57
N ALA A 138 -10.01 -7.02 12.27
CA ALA A 138 -9.11 -6.40 13.25
C ALA A 138 -9.61 -5.02 13.74
N LEU A 139 -10.60 -4.41 13.09
CA LEU A 139 -11.25 -3.16 13.51
C LEU A 139 -12.42 -3.39 14.48
N GLU A 140 -12.88 -4.64 14.66
CA GLU A 140 -14.00 -4.92 15.57
C GLU A 140 -13.67 -4.45 17.00
N GLY A 141 -14.55 -3.63 17.56
CA GLY A 141 -14.39 -3.06 18.89
C GLY A 141 -13.38 -1.92 19.00
N GLN A 142 -12.72 -1.51 17.92
CA GLN A 142 -11.84 -0.34 17.91
C GLN A 142 -12.62 0.94 17.59
N PRO A 143 -12.46 2.01 18.37
CA PRO A 143 -13.10 3.29 18.05
C PRO A 143 -12.36 3.98 16.90
N TYR A 144 -13.08 4.34 15.85
CA TYR A 144 -12.60 5.19 14.76
C TYR A 144 -13.75 6.04 14.19
N ARG A 145 -13.41 7.11 13.49
CA ARG A 145 -14.38 8.02 12.85
C ARG A 145 -14.46 7.83 11.34
N HIS A 146 -13.34 7.47 10.74
CA HIS A 146 -13.20 7.30 9.30
C HIS A 146 -12.51 5.98 8.99
N LEU A 147 -12.94 5.32 7.92
CA LEU A 147 -12.34 4.11 7.40
C LEU A 147 -11.83 4.34 5.99
N VAL A 148 -10.58 4.01 5.75
CA VAL A 148 -9.97 3.89 4.42
C VAL A 148 -9.63 2.44 4.18
N VAL A 149 -10.07 1.88 3.04
CA VAL A 149 -9.65 0.55 2.61
C VAL A 149 -8.64 0.68 1.48
N ALA A 150 -7.49 0.06 1.65
CA ALA A 150 -6.36 0.21 0.75
C ALA A 150 -5.97 -1.10 0.08
N PHE A 151 -5.67 -1.01 -1.23
CA PHE A 151 -5.19 -2.11 -2.05
C PHE A 151 -3.91 -1.72 -2.80
N HIS A 152 -3.07 -2.69 -3.16
CA HIS A 152 -2.06 -2.45 -4.17
C HIS A 152 -2.64 -2.65 -5.57
N PHE A 153 -3.22 -3.82 -5.85
CA PHE A 153 -3.93 -4.04 -7.12
C PHE A 153 -5.32 -3.37 -7.11
N PRO A 154 -5.76 -2.80 -8.25
CA PRO A 154 -7.13 -2.32 -8.36
C PRO A 154 -8.13 -3.42 -7.99
N PRO A 155 -9.14 -3.14 -7.14
CA PRO A 155 -10.12 -4.15 -6.71
C PRO A 155 -11.27 -4.32 -7.73
N PHE A 156 -11.03 -4.09 -9.01
CA PHE A 156 -11.99 -4.22 -10.09
C PHE A 156 -11.31 -4.67 -11.40
N GLY A 157 -12.09 -5.19 -12.32
CA GLY A 157 -11.63 -5.60 -13.64
C GLY A 157 -11.42 -4.45 -14.63
N PRO A 158 -10.82 -4.71 -15.81
CA PRO A 158 -10.50 -3.69 -16.81
C PRO A 158 -11.71 -2.93 -17.34
N GLY A 159 -12.89 -3.53 -17.34
CA GLY A 159 -14.17 -2.89 -17.73
C GLY A 159 -14.89 -2.22 -16.58
N GLY A 160 -14.29 -2.17 -15.37
CA GLY A 160 -14.91 -1.62 -14.17
C GLY A 160 -15.76 -2.63 -13.39
N GLU A 161 -15.69 -3.92 -13.72
CA GLU A 161 -16.41 -4.97 -13.04
C GLU A 161 -15.95 -5.10 -11.58
N ALA A 162 -16.90 -5.05 -10.65
CA ALA A 162 -16.60 -5.19 -9.24
C ALA A 162 -16.05 -6.59 -8.94
N SER A 163 -14.93 -6.65 -8.22
CA SER A 163 -14.41 -7.91 -7.71
C SER A 163 -15.01 -8.23 -6.32
N PRO A 164 -14.95 -9.48 -5.87
CA PRO A 164 -15.26 -9.83 -4.48
C PRO A 164 -14.48 -9.02 -3.44
N LEU A 165 -13.28 -8.52 -3.76
CA LEU A 165 -12.52 -7.62 -2.89
C LEU A 165 -13.19 -6.25 -2.80
N LEU A 166 -13.66 -5.69 -3.92
CA LEU A 166 -14.38 -4.42 -3.93
C LEU A 166 -15.71 -4.52 -3.20
N GLU A 167 -16.47 -5.59 -3.42
CA GLU A 167 -17.74 -5.82 -2.74
C GLU A 167 -17.56 -5.94 -1.22
N LEU A 168 -16.56 -6.70 -0.79
CA LEU A 168 -16.22 -6.85 0.62
C LEU A 168 -15.78 -5.53 1.26
N ALA A 169 -14.94 -4.75 0.57
CA ALA A 169 -14.52 -3.44 1.03
C ALA A 169 -15.69 -2.46 1.13
N ALA A 170 -16.54 -2.40 0.11
CA ALA A 170 -17.72 -1.54 0.08
C ALA A 170 -18.72 -1.88 1.19
N GLY A 171 -18.88 -3.18 1.51
CA GLY A 171 -19.71 -3.65 2.62
C GLY A 171 -19.29 -3.17 4.01
N ALA A 172 -18.03 -2.72 4.15
CA ALA A 172 -17.54 -2.08 5.38
C ALA A 172 -17.81 -0.57 5.43
N HIS A 173 -18.45 0.00 4.42
CA HIS A 173 -18.82 1.43 4.32
C HIS A 173 -17.65 2.41 4.52
N PRO A 174 -16.51 2.25 3.82
CA PRO A 174 -15.40 3.17 3.96
C PRO A 174 -15.70 4.54 3.35
N GLN A 175 -15.06 5.60 3.88
CA GLN A 175 -15.06 6.92 3.27
C GLN A 175 -14.27 6.98 1.97
N ALA A 176 -13.24 6.12 1.85
CA ALA A 176 -12.43 6.00 0.64
C ALA A 176 -11.90 4.59 0.43
N ILE A 177 -11.81 4.19 -0.84
CA ILE A 177 -11.07 3.02 -1.28
C ILE A 177 -9.93 3.54 -2.16
N VAL A 178 -8.69 3.20 -1.80
CA VAL A 178 -7.49 3.65 -2.49
C VAL A 178 -6.71 2.45 -3.03
N TYR A 179 -6.07 2.63 -4.17
CA TYR A 179 -5.27 1.58 -4.80
C TYR A 179 -4.09 2.17 -5.58
N GLY A 180 -3.11 1.33 -5.90
CA GLY A 180 -1.93 1.66 -6.69
C GLY A 180 -1.83 0.81 -7.96
N HIS A 181 -0.60 0.40 -8.32
CA HIS A 181 -0.24 -0.53 -9.41
C HIS A 181 -0.40 0.01 -10.84
N LEU A 182 -1.29 0.95 -11.09
CA LEU A 182 -1.52 1.51 -12.44
C LEU A 182 -0.39 2.47 -12.82
N HIS A 183 0.13 2.34 -14.06
CA HIS A 183 1.20 3.15 -14.65
C HIS A 183 0.69 3.96 -15.82
#